data_aae8061c44bc4b330d2af79c7801c513
#
_entry.id   aae8061c44bc4b330d2af79c7801c513
#
_cell.length_a   1.000
_cell.length_b   1.000
_cell.length_c   1.000
_cell.angle_alpha   90.00
_cell.angle_beta   90.00
_cell.angle_gamma   90.00
#
_symmetry.space_group_name_H-M   'P 1'
#
loop_
_entity.id
_entity.type
_entity.pdbx_description
1 polymer ?
#
loop_
_entity_poly.entity_id
_entity_poly.type
_entity_poly.pdbx_seq_one_letter_code
_entity_poly.pdbx_strand_id
1 'polypeptide(L)'
;MSGALTHDVVIVGGGPVGATLGALLARQAGPSGAARVLVLERQLPPPPDPAAPVGLRVSALSRASERVLVAAGAWPAIAATRRSPYERMHVWPEGGTPRGAGSLSFDAGELSEPDLGCIVENLLMQHAALGAFRAAGGTLATGELAGLGFDAQGVDVRTTAGDYRARLVVGADGAQSIARRLAGLEAQVEDYGQLALVAVVRPERPHESTAWQRFLGAGTLALLPLADGTCSIVWSLPQAEARQRLADEPAEFSRRLTAASDGVLGTLSLEGERAAFPLRRLLAPRYAIERFVLVGDAAHVVHPLAGQGVNLGFLDAAALAEVLARARAEGEDPGALRVLRAYERWRKGDNQLTSAAMDGINRFLSFGRGRVSRLAQRGLGWVDGSAIAKRLLIERAMGLSGDTPTLARRRAG
;
A
#
# COMPACT_ATOMS: atom_id res chain seq x y z
N MET A 1 15.95 34.44 12.94
CA MET A 1 16.78 34.58 11.72
C MET A 1 16.54 33.33 10.88
N SER A 2 15.99 33.47 9.67
CA SER A 2 15.73 32.37 8.75
C SER A 2 17.07 31.83 8.23
N GLY A 3 17.38 30.55 8.52
CA GLY A 3 18.62 29.90 8.04
C GLY A 3 18.61 29.71 6.53
N ALA A 4 19.78 29.49 5.92
CA ALA A 4 19.87 29.18 4.48
C ALA A 4 19.18 27.84 4.18
N LEU A 5 18.52 27.76 3.01
CA LEU A 5 17.90 26.52 2.53
C LEU A 5 18.96 25.43 2.31
N THR A 6 18.83 24.31 3.03
CA THR A 6 19.75 23.16 2.91
C THR A 6 19.27 22.16 1.86
N HIS A 7 17.94 22.01 1.74
CA HIS A 7 17.30 21.05 0.82
C HIS A 7 16.13 21.71 0.06
N ASP A 8 15.81 21.17 -1.09
CA ASP A 8 14.60 21.54 -1.82
C ASP A 8 13.39 20.82 -1.24
N VAL A 9 13.55 19.54 -0.90
CA VAL A 9 12.50 18.70 -0.30
C VAL A 9 13.05 17.88 0.86
N VAL A 10 12.35 17.88 2.00
CA VAL A 10 12.55 16.95 3.12
C VAL A 10 11.35 16.03 3.19
N ILE A 11 11.57 14.73 3.12
CA ILE A 11 10.55 13.69 3.26
C ILE A 11 10.70 13.06 4.66
N VAL A 12 9.67 13.17 5.47
CA VAL A 12 9.59 12.58 6.80
C VAL A 12 8.94 11.21 6.69
N GLY A 13 9.71 10.16 6.94
CA GLY A 13 9.35 8.76 6.78
C GLY A 13 9.97 8.14 5.53
N GLY A 14 10.92 7.23 5.73
CA GLY A 14 11.58 6.44 4.70
C GLY A 14 10.95 5.05 4.50
N GLY A 15 9.68 4.87 4.82
CA GLY A 15 8.91 3.68 4.48
C GLY A 15 8.81 3.49 2.96
N PRO A 16 8.16 2.41 2.47
CA PRO A 16 8.10 2.10 1.03
C PRO A 16 7.67 3.29 0.17
N VAL A 17 6.66 4.05 0.59
CA VAL A 17 6.12 5.19 -0.15
C VAL A 17 7.06 6.39 -0.14
N GLY A 18 7.55 6.80 1.05
CA GLY A 18 8.43 7.97 1.18
C GLY A 18 9.78 7.75 0.53
N ALA A 19 10.37 6.55 0.67
CA ALA A 19 11.61 6.18 0.00
C ALA A 19 11.47 6.16 -1.53
N THR A 20 10.33 5.65 -2.04
CA THR A 20 10.04 5.65 -3.48
C THR A 20 9.88 7.07 -4.01
N LEU A 21 9.13 7.93 -3.30
CA LEU A 21 9.04 9.35 -3.66
C LEU A 21 10.42 10.01 -3.68
N GLY A 22 11.24 9.78 -2.66
CA GLY A 22 12.61 10.28 -2.60
C GLY A 22 13.43 9.86 -3.82
N ALA A 23 13.37 8.59 -4.20
CA ALA A 23 14.05 8.06 -5.38
C ALA A 23 13.56 8.69 -6.67
N LEU A 24 12.24 8.86 -6.84
CA LEU A 24 11.67 9.54 -8.01
C LEU A 24 12.15 10.98 -8.12
N LEU A 25 12.13 11.74 -7.03
CA LEU A 25 12.55 13.15 -7.03
C LEU A 25 14.06 13.31 -7.26
N ALA A 26 14.90 12.46 -6.64
CA ALA A 26 16.35 12.51 -6.80
C ALA A 26 16.78 12.16 -8.24
N ARG A 27 16.01 11.33 -8.95
CA ARG A 27 16.27 10.94 -10.35
C ARG A 27 15.83 12.00 -11.37
N GLN A 28 15.02 12.98 -10.97
CA GLN A 28 14.54 14.02 -11.85
C GLN A 28 15.60 15.13 -11.98
N ALA A 29 16.25 15.22 -13.15
CA ALA A 29 17.07 16.37 -13.49
C ALA A 29 16.19 17.54 -13.95
N GLY A 30 16.48 18.74 -13.48
CA GLY A 30 15.83 19.97 -13.93
C GLY A 30 16.88 20.97 -14.47
N PRO A 31 16.46 22.16 -14.96
CA PRO A 31 17.36 23.20 -15.45
C PRO A 31 18.43 23.61 -14.43
N SER A 32 18.14 23.49 -13.13
CA SER A 32 19.04 23.83 -12.01
C SER A 32 19.82 22.62 -11.48
N GLY A 33 19.87 21.49 -12.19
CA GLY A 33 20.49 20.24 -11.72
C GLY A 33 19.51 19.31 -10.97
N ALA A 34 20.00 18.31 -10.25
CA ALA A 34 19.17 17.41 -9.42
C ALA A 34 18.59 18.14 -8.20
N ALA A 35 17.39 17.76 -7.77
CA ALA A 35 16.80 18.28 -6.54
C ALA A 35 17.59 17.77 -5.32
N ARG A 36 17.86 18.65 -4.35
CA ARG A 36 18.43 18.27 -3.07
C ARG A 36 17.33 17.70 -2.20
N VAL A 37 17.22 16.37 -2.17
CA VAL A 37 16.21 15.66 -1.41
C VAL A 37 16.83 14.97 -0.20
N LEU A 38 16.19 15.16 0.97
CA LEU A 38 16.51 14.44 2.20
C LEU A 38 15.34 13.54 2.57
N VAL A 39 15.61 12.28 2.88
CA VAL A 39 14.67 11.38 3.55
C VAL A 39 15.11 11.21 5.00
N LEU A 40 14.22 11.54 5.93
CA LEU A 40 14.40 11.30 7.36
C LEU A 40 13.67 10.01 7.74
N GLU A 41 14.41 9.02 8.23
CA GLU A 41 13.84 7.75 8.70
C GLU A 41 14.27 7.46 10.14
N ARG A 42 13.31 7.09 10.97
CA ARG A 42 13.57 6.81 12.39
C ARG A 42 14.49 5.60 12.57
N GLN A 43 14.22 4.54 11.81
CA GLN A 43 14.95 3.29 11.89
C GLN A 43 15.09 2.67 10.49
N LEU A 44 16.29 2.48 10.05
CA LEU A 44 16.57 1.83 8.78
C LEU A 44 16.18 0.33 8.83
N PRO A 45 15.60 -0.21 7.75
CA PRO A 45 15.35 -1.64 7.67
C PRO A 45 16.67 -2.40 7.67
N PRO A 46 16.72 -3.61 8.26
CA PRO A 46 17.87 -4.48 8.12
C PRO A 46 18.10 -4.84 6.64
N PRO A 47 19.33 -5.19 6.25
CA PRO A 47 19.57 -5.75 4.93
C PRO A 47 18.69 -6.97 4.69
N PRO A 48 18.12 -7.15 3.49
CA PRO A 48 17.34 -8.33 3.18
C PRO A 48 18.23 -9.58 3.19
N ASP A 49 17.76 -10.63 3.86
CA ASP A 49 18.37 -11.95 3.83
C ASP A 49 17.50 -12.89 2.97
N PRO A 50 17.95 -13.28 1.77
CA PRO A 50 17.18 -14.20 0.92
C PRO A 50 16.96 -15.58 1.53
N ALA A 51 17.79 -16.01 2.49
CA ALA A 51 17.67 -17.29 3.19
C ALA A 51 16.71 -17.24 4.38
N ALA A 52 16.39 -16.04 4.89
CA ALA A 52 15.46 -15.90 5.99
C ALA A 52 14.01 -16.27 5.56
N PRO A 53 13.18 -16.77 6.49
CA PRO A 53 11.74 -16.93 6.25
C PRO A 53 11.08 -15.63 5.77
N VAL A 54 10.01 -15.74 4.99
CA VAL A 54 9.23 -14.58 4.56
C VAL A 54 8.67 -13.85 5.76
N GLY A 55 8.84 -12.53 5.80
CA GLY A 55 8.33 -11.69 6.88
C GLY A 55 6.80 -11.64 6.93
N LEU A 56 6.25 -11.40 8.11
CA LEU A 56 4.78 -11.35 8.33
C LEU A 56 4.08 -10.23 7.55
N ARG A 57 4.77 -9.12 7.26
CA ARG A 57 4.19 -7.98 6.56
C ARG A 57 4.55 -8.01 5.08
N VAL A 58 3.61 -8.46 4.29
CA VAL A 58 3.68 -8.42 2.83
C VAL A 58 2.59 -7.51 2.27
N SER A 59 2.76 -7.08 1.03
CA SER A 59 1.74 -6.35 0.27
C SER A 59 1.56 -6.97 -1.10
N ALA A 60 0.32 -6.99 -1.56
CA ALA A 60 -0.02 -7.34 -2.94
C ALA A 60 0.14 -6.09 -3.80
N LEU A 61 1.24 -5.99 -4.51
CA LEU A 61 1.53 -4.88 -5.42
C LEU A 61 0.72 -5.02 -6.70
N SER A 62 0.05 -3.95 -7.10
CA SER A 62 -0.58 -3.85 -8.41
C SER A 62 0.46 -3.61 -9.51
N ARG A 63 0.09 -3.88 -10.76
CA ARG A 63 0.94 -3.59 -11.94
C ARG A 63 1.32 -2.10 -12.02
N ALA A 64 0.42 -1.20 -11.65
CA ALA A 64 0.70 0.24 -11.58
C ALA A 64 1.80 0.55 -10.55
N SER A 65 1.73 -0.05 -9.37
CA SER A 65 2.74 0.14 -8.31
C SER A 65 4.11 -0.42 -8.69
N GLU A 66 4.13 -1.58 -9.35
CA GLU A 66 5.38 -2.13 -9.91
C GLU A 66 6.04 -1.14 -10.88
N ARG A 67 5.27 -0.54 -11.80
CA ARG A 67 5.79 0.46 -12.74
C ARG A 67 6.35 1.69 -12.03
N VAL A 68 5.72 2.15 -10.96
CA VAL A 68 6.26 3.25 -10.12
C VAL A 68 7.60 2.86 -9.51
N LEU A 69 7.71 1.63 -8.97
CA LEU A 69 8.97 1.11 -8.41
C LEU A 69 10.06 0.93 -9.48
N VAL A 70 9.69 0.55 -10.71
CA VAL A 70 10.59 0.53 -11.87
C VAL A 70 11.09 1.94 -12.19
N ALA A 71 10.20 2.93 -12.25
CA ALA A 71 10.57 4.33 -12.49
C ALA A 71 11.48 4.89 -11.40
N ALA A 72 11.25 4.51 -10.15
CA ALA A 72 12.10 4.85 -9.01
C ALA A 72 13.46 4.13 -9.03
N GLY A 73 13.63 3.07 -9.83
CA GLY A 73 14.83 2.24 -9.87
C GLY A 73 14.95 1.22 -8.73
N ALA A 74 13.87 0.99 -7.98
CA ALA A 74 13.83 0.05 -6.86
C ALA A 74 13.50 -1.38 -7.28
N TRP A 75 12.73 -1.56 -8.37
CA TRP A 75 12.21 -2.85 -8.79
C TRP A 75 13.29 -3.92 -9.10
N PRO A 76 14.43 -3.62 -9.75
CA PRO A 76 15.46 -4.63 -10.02
C PRO A 76 15.97 -5.33 -8.75
N ALA A 77 16.16 -4.60 -7.65
CA ALA A 77 16.60 -5.17 -6.38
C ALA A 77 15.52 -6.06 -5.76
N ILE A 78 14.24 -5.67 -5.84
CA ILE A 78 13.11 -6.49 -5.38
C ILE A 78 13.05 -7.79 -6.18
N ALA A 79 13.09 -7.69 -7.52
CA ALA A 79 12.97 -8.83 -8.41
C ALA A 79 14.12 -9.83 -8.28
N ALA A 80 15.33 -9.34 -7.99
CA ALA A 80 16.52 -10.18 -7.80
C ALA A 80 16.55 -10.87 -6.43
N THR A 81 15.83 -10.35 -5.42
CA THR A 81 15.84 -10.92 -4.07
C THR A 81 14.71 -11.92 -3.89
N ARG A 82 13.47 -11.44 -3.89
CA ARG A 82 12.28 -12.29 -3.68
C ARG A 82 11.03 -11.57 -4.14
N ARG A 83 10.29 -12.19 -5.04
CA ARG A 83 8.96 -11.73 -5.47
C ARG A 83 8.07 -12.93 -5.72
N SER A 84 6.78 -12.77 -5.49
CA SER A 84 5.79 -13.83 -5.72
C SER A 84 4.68 -13.29 -6.62
N PRO A 85 4.80 -13.40 -7.95
CA PRO A 85 3.73 -13.02 -8.87
C PRO A 85 2.52 -13.93 -8.68
N TYR A 86 1.30 -13.35 -8.83
CA TYR A 86 0.07 -14.12 -8.85
C TYR A 86 -0.71 -13.84 -10.14
N GLU A 87 -1.11 -14.90 -10.80
CA GLU A 87 -1.76 -14.86 -12.10
C GLU A 87 -3.27 -14.87 -11.99
N ARG A 88 -3.78 -15.45 -10.89
CA ARG A 88 -5.21 -15.64 -10.67
C ARG A 88 -5.61 -15.16 -9.28
N MET A 89 -6.87 -14.74 -9.18
CA MET A 89 -7.49 -14.41 -7.91
C MET A 89 -8.93 -14.93 -7.87
N HIS A 90 -9.27 -15.68 -6.83
CA HIS A 90 -10.63 -16.15 -6.58
C HIS A 90 -11.21 -15.49 -5.33
N VAL A 91 -12.44 -14.99 -5.47
CA VAL A 91 -13.17 -14.30 -4.41
C VAL A 91 -14.53 -14.96 -4.24
N TRP A 92 -14.87 -15.37 -3.01
CA TRP A 92 -16.18 -15.94 -2.73
C TRP A 92 -16.68 -15.57 -1.33
N PRO A 93 -18.02 -15.49 -1.13
CA PRO A 93 -18.61 -15.24 0.18
C PRO A 93 -18.78 -16.55 0.97
N GLU A 94 -19.03 -16.41 2.27
CA GLU A 94 -19.48 -17.51 3.13
C GLU A 94 -20.76 -18.14 2.56
N GLY A 95 -20.82 -19.47 2.51
CA GLY A 95 -21.92 -20.25 1.91
C GLY A 95 -21.87 -20.35 0.38
N GLY A 96 -20.86 -19.74 -0.27
CA GLY A 96 -20.50 -19.99 -1.68
C GLY A 96 -19.39 -21.02 -1.79
N THR A 97 -19.01 -21.33 -3.02
CA THR A 97 -17.86 -22.21 -3.32
C THR A 97 -16.78 -21.43 -4.07
N PRO A 98 -15.48 -21.75 -3.91
CA PRO A 98 -14.38 -20.95 -4.46
C PRO A 98 -14.41 -20.75 -5.98
N ARG A 99 -14.97 -21.71 -6.72
CA ARG A 99 -15.06 -21.71 -8.19
C ARG A 99 -16.48 -21.96 -8.70
N GLY A 100 -17.49 -21.75 -7.85
CA GLY A 100 -18.88 -22.03 -8.15
C GLY A 100 -19.71 -20.78 -8.44
N ALA A 101 -21.01 -20.99 -8.61
CA ALA A 101 -21.95 -19.88 -8.77
C ALA A 101 -21.88 -18.92 -7.58
N GLY A 102 -21.74 -17.62 -7.86
CA GLY A 102 -21.60 -16.57 -6.84
C GLY A 102 -20.18 -16.38 -6.33
N SER A 103 -19.17 -16.92 -6.98
CA SER A 103 -17.76 -16.52 -6.86
C SER A 103 -17.38 -15.59 -7.99
N LEU A 104 -16.24 -14.93 -7.83
CA LEU A 104 -15.64 -14.05 -8.83
C LEU A 104 -14.19 -14.50 -9.06
N SER A 105 -13.85 -14.75 -10.30
CA SER A 105 -12.52 -15.21 -10.69
C SER A 105 -11.87 -14.21 -11.62
N PHE A 106 -10.63 -13.85 -11.33
CA PHE A 106 -9.81 -12.97 -12.16
C PHE A 106 -8.61 -13.75 -12.68
N ASP A 107 -8.27 -13.55 -13.95
CA ASP A 107 -7.12 -14.13 -14.61
C ASP A 107 -6.36 -13.06 -15.39
N ALA A 108 -5.04 -13.03 -15.24
CA ALA A 108 -4.18 -12.04 -15.90
C ALA A 108 -4.24 -12.15 -17.42
N GLY A 109 -4.45 -13.35 -17.94
CA GLY A 109 -4.62 -13.59 -19.39
C GLY A 109 -5.80 -12.86 -20.00
N GLU A 110 -6.89 -12.60 -19.23
CA GLU A 110 -8.03 -11.82 -19.70
C GLU A 110 -7.67 -10.35 -20.02
N LEU A 111 -6.55 -9.85 -19.45
CA LEU A 111 -6.05 -8.48 -19.64
C LEU A 111 -4.78 -8.42 -20.51
N SER A 112 -4.29 -9.53 -21.02
CA SER A 112 -3.00 -9.63 -21.71
C SER A 112 -1.85 -9.08 -20.85
N GLU A 113 -1.90 -9.31 -19.51
CA GLU A 113 -0.85 -9.02 -18.57
C GLU A 113 -0.20 -10.36 -18.11
N PRO A 114 1.09 -10.36 -17.75
CA PRO A 114 1.77 -11.59 -17.32
C PRO A 114 1.30 -12.08 -15.95
N ASP A 115 0.84 -11.17 -15.10
CA ASP A 115 0.30 -11.42 -13.76
C ASP A 115 -0.67 -10.31 -13.35
N LEU A 116 -1.49 -10.56 -12.33
CA LEU A 116 -2.37 -9.56 -11.74
C LEU A 116 -1.63 -8.63 -10.79
N GLY A 117 -0.47 -9.03 -10.33
CA GLY A 117 0.39 -8.33 -9.40
C GLY A 117 1.40 -9.24 -8.73
N CYS A 118 2.07 -8.71 -7.74
CA CYS A 118 3.17 -9.40 -7.07
C CYS A 118 3.10 -9.25 -5.55
N ILE A 119 3.24 -10.34 -4.80
CA ILE A 119 3.36 -10.27 -3.34
C ILE A 119 4.83 -9.99 -3.00
N VAL A 120 5.05 -8.93 -2.21
CA VAL A 120 6.39 -8.47 -1.81
C VAL A 120 6.39 -8.08 -0.33
N GLU A 121 7.47 -8.39 0.37
CA GLU A 121 7.69 -8.00 1.76
C GLU A 121 7.88 -6.49 1.88
N ASN A 122 7.23 -5.88 2.86
CA ASN A 122 7.29 -4.42 3.05
C ASN A 122 8.72 -3.94 3.35
N LEU A 123 9.49 -4.71 4.14
CA LEU A 123 10.90 -4.37 4.44
C LEU A 123 11.79 -4.46 3.20
N LEU A 124 11.56 -5.43 2.31
CA LEU A 124 12.29 -5.53 1.05
C LEU A 124 12.00 -4.33 0.14
N MET A 125 10.73 -3.92 0.02
CA MET A 125 10.36 -2.72 -0.73
C MET A 125 11.03 -1.46 -0.17
N GLN A 126 10.99 -1.28 1.15
CA GLN A 126 11.62 -0.16 1.82
C GLN A 126 13.14 -0.15 1.57
N HIS A 127 13.81 -1.28 1.77
CA HIS A 127 15.25 -1.40 1.55
C HIS A 127 15.64 -1.09 0.09
N ALA A 128 14.93 -1.66 -0.87
CA ALA A 128 15.18 -1.43 -2.30
C ALA A 128 14.95 0.02 -2.71
N ALA A 129 13.88 0.66 -2.20
CA ALA A 129 13.58 2.05 -2.51
C ALA A 129 14.60 3.01 -1.88
N LEU A 130 15.04 2.77 -0.63
CA LEU A 130 16.12 3.53 0.00
C LEU A 130 17.46 3.35 -0.71
N GLY A 131 17.75 2.13 -1.19
CA GLY A 131 18.92 1.85 -2.02
C GLY A 131 18.90 2.63 -3.33
N ALA A 132 17.77 2.62 -4.03
CA ALA A 132 17.58 3.39 -5.26
C ALA A 132 17.67 4.91 -5.02
N PHE A 133 17.14 5.40 -3.91
CA PHE A 133 17.24 6.80 -3.49
C PHE A 133 18.69 7.24 -3.27
N ARG A 134 19.48 6.45 -2.54
CA ARG A 134 20.91 6.72 -2.33
C ARG A 134 21.70 6.68 -3.64
N ALA A 135 21.43 5.69 -4.49
CA ALA A 135 22.06 5.57 -5.80
C ALA A 135 21.75 6.76 -6.74
N ALA A 136 20.61 7.43 -6.54
CA ALA A 136 20.23 8.65 -7.24
C ALA A 136 20.83 9.94 -6.64
N GLY A 137 21.68 9.83 -5.60
CA GLY A 137 22.33 10.97 -4.94
C GLY A 137 21.50 11.62 -3.82
N GLY A 138 20.42 10.98 -3.37
CA GLY A 138 19.60 11.47 -2.27
C GLY A 138 20.30 11.35 -0.89
N THR A 139 20.01 12.28 0.00
CA THR A 139 20.55 12.31 1.37
C THR A 139 19.61 11.56 2.32
N LEU A 140 20.11 10.54 3.02
CA LEU A 140 19.38 9.79 4.02
C LEU A 140 19.88 10.14 5.42
N ALA A 141 18.99 10.61 6.29
CA ALA A 141 19.24 10.87 7.69
C ALA A 141 18.46 9.90 8.57
N THR A 142 19.11 9.37 9.62
CA THR A 142 18.44 8.54 10.62
C THR A 142 18.15 9.36 11.86
N GLY A 143 16.87 9.52 12.21
CA GLY A 143 16.43 10.32 13.34
C GLY A 143 14.93 10.54 13.37
N GLU A 144 14.46 11.18 14.43
CA GLU A 144 13.03 11.48 14.65
C GLU A 144 12.75 12.96 14.41
N LEU A 145 11.60 13.24 13.82
CA LEU A 145 11.08 14.61 13.68
C LEU A 145 10.66 15.13 15.06
N ALA A 146 11.23 16.27 15.48
CA ALA A 146 10.94 16.92 16.74
C ALA A 146 10.07 18.19 16.59
N GLY A 147 10.12 18.86 15.43
CA GLY A 147 9.34 20.09 15.21
C GLY A 147 9.40 20.61 13.80
N LEU A 148 8.37 21.38 13.42
CA LEU A 148 8.29 22.12 12.16
C LEU A 148 8.03 23.59 12.45
N GLY A 149 8.79 24.47 11.78
CA GLY A 149 8.58 25.92 11.81
C GLY A 149 8.39 26.45 10.39
N PHE A 150 7.25 27.07 10.11
CA PHE A 150 6.90 27.53 8.76
C PHE A 150 7.10 29.04 8.63
N ASP A 151 7.68 29.47 7.52
CA ASP A 151 7.68 30.86 7.08
C ASP A 151 7.40 31.00 5.58
N ALA A 152 7.43 32.23 5.06
CA ALA A 152 7.13 32.49 3.65
C ALA A 152 8.15 31.86 2.67
N GLN A 153 9.34 31.47 3.12
CA GLN A 153 10.43 31.02 2.26
C GLN A 153 10.76 29.53 2.42
N GLY A 154 10.34 28.89 3.52
CA GLY A 154 10.67 27.50 3.79
C GLY A 154 10.09 26.96 5.09
N VAL A 155 10.58 25.79 5.44
CA VAL A 155 10.24 25.09 6.68
C VAL A 155 11.52 24.73 7.42
N ASP A 156 11.61 25.11 8.67
CA ASP A 156 12.63 24.65 9.60
C ASP A 156 12.20 23.28 10.13
N VAL A 157 13.03 22.26 9.90
CA VAL A 157 12.77 20.88 10.28
C VAL A 157 13.75 20.50 11.39
N ARG A 158 13.27 20.46 12.62
CA ARG A 158 14.06 20.05 13.79
C ARG A 158 13.97 18.55 13.99
N THR A 159 15.11 17.90 14.11
CA THR A 159 15.18 16.45 14.27
C THR A 159 16.24 16.05 15.30
N THR A 160 16.20 14.80 15.73
CA THR A 160 17.26 14.23 16.60
C THR A 160 18.59 14.01 15.86
N ALA A 161 18.59 14.06 14.53
CA ALA A 161 19.78 13.89 13.68
C ALA A 161 20.44 15.23 13.28
N GLY A 162 19.83 16.37 13.66
CA GLY A 162 20.22 17.73 13.29
C GLY A 162 19.07 18.50 12.69
N ASP A 163 19.30 19.79 12.45
CA ASP A 163 18.29 20.70 11.93
C ASP A 163 18.49 20.92 10.42
N TYR A 164 17.40 20.93 9.68
CA TYR A 164 17.37 21.14 8.25
C TYR A 164 16.42 22.29 7.91
N ARG A 165 16.61 22.88 6.73
CA ARG A 165 15.68 23.86 6.19
C ARG A 165 15.34 23.51 4.75
N ALA A 166 14.05 23.40 4.43
CA ALA A 166 13.56 22.97 3.13
C ALA A 166 12.54 23.92 2.53
N ARG A 167 12.41 23.94 1.20
CA ARG A 167 11.31 24.63 0.50
C ARG A 167 9.98 23.93 0.73
N LEU A 168 10.02 22.60 0.82
CA LEU A 168 8.86 21.72 0.97
C LEU A 168 9.16 20.59 1.94
N VAL A 169 8.24 20.29 2.83
CA VAL A 169 8.24 19.09 3.66
C VAL A 169 7.12 18.16 3.22
N VAL A 170 7.43 16.86 3.09
CA VAL A 170 6.47 15.81 2.78
C VAL A 170 6.31 14.89 3.98
N GLY A 171 5.10 14.75 4.50
CA GLY A 171 4.74 13.76 5.53
C GLY A 171 4.43 12.41 4.89
N ALA A 172 5.32 11.43 5.11
CA ALA A 172 5.23 10.05 4.64
C ALA A 172 5.45 9.03 5.77
N ASP A 173 5.24 9.46 7.03
CA ASP A 173 5.56 8.78 8.28
C ASP A 173 4.40 7.89 8.81
N GLY A 174 3.51 7.47 7.90
CA GLY A 174 2.50 6.45 8.16
C GLY A 174 1.27 6.96 8.92
N ALA A 175 0.40 6.04 9.30
CA ALA A 175 -0.91 6.33 9.88
C ALA A 175 -0.86 7.21 11.14
N GLN A 176 0.18 7.05 11.96
CA GLN A 176 0.39 7.83 13.19
C GLN A 176 1.24 9.09 12.97
N SER A 177 1.26 9.62 11.75
CA SER A 177 2.12 10.71 11.30
C SER A 177 2.31 11.83 12.33
N ILE A 178 3.56 12.01 12.76
CA ILE A 178 3.99 13.14 13.60
C ILE A 178 4.04 14.39 12.73
N ALA A 179 4.52 14.28 11.49
CA ALA A 179 4.61 15.37 10.53
C ALA A 179 3.23 16.00 10.28
N ARG A 180 2.18 15.19 10.09
CA ARG A 180 0.79 15.65 9.95
C ARG A 180 0.35 16.47 11.16
N ARG A 181 0.58 15.96 12.38
CA ARG A 181 0.18 16.67 13.62
C ARG A 181 0.92 17.98 13.81
N LEU A 182 2.23 18.00 13.57
CA LEU A 182 3.05 19.22 13.69
C LEU A 182 2.71 20.27 12.63
N ALA A 183 2.21 19.83 11.45
CA ALA A 183 1.70 20.71 10.42
C ALA A 183 0.25 21.23 10.70
N GLY A 184 -0.36 20.85 11.82
CA GLY A 184 -1.72 21.26 12.17
C GLY A 184 -2.79 20.63 11.27
N LEU A 185 -2.50 19.48 10.63
CA LEU A 185 -3.45 18.76 9.83
C LEU A 185 -4.08 17.63 10.63
N GLU A 186 -5.40 17.67 10.73
CA GLU A 186 -6.19 16.62 11.38
C GLU A 186 -6.44 15.45 10.44
N ALA A 187 -6.84 14.33 11.01
CA ALA A 187 -7.35 13.19 10.26
C ALA A 187 -8.58 12.60 10.96
N GLN A 188 -9.57 12.22 10.17
CA GLN A 188 -10.70 11.46 10.66
C GLN A 188 -10.31 10.00 10.74
N VAL A 189 -10.42 9.40 11.93
CA VAL A 189 -10.08 8.00 12.19
C VAL A 189 -11.34 7.26 12.58
N GLU A 190 -11.64 6.19 11.86
CA GLU A 190 -12.72 5.25 12.16
C GLU A 190 -12.10 3.87 12.47
N ASP A 191 -12.41 3.33 13.65
CA ASP A 191 -11.96 1.99 14.04
C ASP A 191 -13.03 0.97 13.60
N TYR A 192 -12.63 -0.04 12.84
CA TYR A 192 -13.56 -1.10 12.39
C TYR A 192 -13.90 -2.09 13.52
N GLY A 193 -13.29 -1.99 14.69
CA GLY A 193 -13.45 -2.96 15.76
C GLY A 193 -12.85 -4.34 15.44
N GLN A 194 -11.97 -4.39 14.45
CA GLN A 194 -11.34 -5.60 13.92
C GLN A 194 -9.82 -5.54 14.01
N LEU A 195 -9.19 -6.72 14.05
CA LEU A 195 -7.75 -6.87 13.83
C LEU A 195 -7.50 -7.69 12.56
N ALA A 196 -6.48 -7.34 11.81
CA ALA A 196 -5.91 -8.19 10.77
C ALA A 196 -4.86 -9.10 11.41
N LEU A 197 -5.18 -10.38 11.52
CA LEU A 197 -4.24 -11.42 11.93
C LEU A 197 -3.45 -11.85 10.69
N VAL A 198 -2.13 -11.83 10.81
CA VAL A 198 -1.21 -12.23 9.75
C VAL A 198 -0.32 -13.38 10.22
N ALA A 199 -0.05 -14.30 9.30
CA ALA A 199 0.84 -15.44 9.52
C ALA A 199 1.33 -15.98 8.17
N VAL A 200 2.37 -16.79 8.19
CA VAL A 200 2.77 -17.62 7.06
C VAL A 200 2.28 -19.04 7.32
N VAL A 201 1.73 -19.67 6.31
CA VAL A 201 1.20 -21.04 6.39
C VAL A 201 1.64 -21.89 5.19
N ARG A 202 1.85 -23.18 5.41
CA ARG A 202 2.10 -24.16 4.35
C ARG A 202 0.80 -24.87 3.98
N PRO A 203 0.34 -24.71 2.74
CA PRO A 203 -0.82 -25.44 2.26
C PRO A 203 -0.46 -26.88 1.89
N GLU A 204 -1.40 -27.79 2.06
CA GLU A 204 -1.28 -29.19 1.62
C GLU A 204 -1.30 -29.30 0.09
N ARG A 205 -2.08 -28.46 -0.57
CA ARG A 205 -2.18 -28.38 -2.04
C ARG A 205 -1.47 -27.13 -2.56
N PRO A 206 -0.77 -27.20 -3.70
CA PRO A 206 -0.11 -26.03 -4.28
C PRO A 206 -1.09 -24.90 -4.57
N HIS A 207 -0.69 -23.66 -4.28
CA HIS A 207 -1.51 -22.47 -4.55
C HIS A 207 -1.55 -22.08 -6.04
N GLU A 208 -0.68 -22.64 -6.88
CA GLU A 208 -0.63 -22.41 -8.34
C GLU A 208 -0.70 -20.93 -8.73
N SER A 209 0.12 -20.08 -8.12
CA SER A 209 0.14 -18.61 -8.34
C SER A 209 -1.23 -17.95 -8.22
N THR A 210 -2.08 -18.46 -7.33
CA THR A 210 -3.46 -18.01 -7.14
C THR A 210 -3.63 -17.38 -5.79
N ALA A 211 -4.12 -16.13 -5.74
CA ALA A 211 -4.60 -15.47 -4.53
C ALA A 211 -6.05 -15.88 -4.26
N TRP A 212 -6.36 -16.16 -3.00
CA TRP A 212 -7.70 -16.59 -2.58
C TRP A 212 -8.23 -15.61 -1.53
N GLN A 213 -9.47 -15.16 -1.69
CA GLN A 213 -10.12 -14.27 -0.72
C GLN A 213 -11.53 -14.72 -0.43
N ARG A 214 -11.80 -15.04 0.83
CA ARG A 214 -13.11 -15.40 1.33
C ARG A 214 -13.69 -14.28 2.20
N PHE A 215 -14.92 -13.90 1.89
CA PHE A 215 -15.71 -13.01 2.75
C PHE A 215 -16.49 -13.86 3.76
N LEU A 216 -16.29 -13.58 5.04
CA LEU A 216 -16.90 -14.26 6.17
C LEU A 216 -17.89 -13.32 6.84
N GLY A 217 -18.84 -13.85 7.61
CA GLY A 217 -19.84 -13.04 8.31
C GLY A 217 -19.29 -12.02 9.30
N ALA A 218 -18.03 -12.18 9.72
CA ALA A 218 -17.37 -11.31 10.68
C ALA A 218 -16.06 -10.69 10.15
N GLY A 219 -15.75 -10.83 8.85
CA GLY A 219 -14.53 -10.30 8.28
C GLY A 219 -14.12 -10.97 6.98
N THR A 220 -12.83 -10.98 6.67
CA THR A 220 -12.29 -11.55 5.44
C THR A 220 -11.06 -12.39 5.71
N LEU A 221 -10.85 -13.43 4.93
CA LEU A 221 -9.63 -14.22 4.92
C LEU A 221 -9.02 -14.17 3.51
N ALA A 222 -7.79 -13.69 3.41
CA ALA A 222 -6.98 -13.76 2.19
C ALA A 222 -5.83 -14.76 2.38
N LEU A 223 -5.54 -15.53 1.32
CA LEU A 223 -4.38 -16.39 1.18
C LEU A 223 -3.59 -15.86 0.00
N LEU A 224 -2.39 -15.33 0.26
CA LEU A 224 -1.53 -14.69 -0.72
C LEU A 224 -0.38 -15.63 -1.06
N PRO A 225 -0.20 -16.06 -2.32
CA PRO A 225 0.80 -17.04 -2.71
C PRO A 225 2.21 -16.48 -2.55
N LEU A 226 3.13 -17.28 -2.00
CA LEU A 226 4.54 -16.94 -1.85
C LEU A 226 5.41 -17.84 -2.71
N ALA A 227 6.59 -17.35 -3.10
CA ALA A 227 7.46 -18.01 -4.06
C ALA A 227 8.00 -19.37 -3.59
N ASP A 228 8.05 -19.60 -2.28
CA ASP A 228 8.50 -20.84 -1.64
C ASP A 228 7.40 -21.90 -1.48
N GLY A 229 6.23 -21.66 -2.09
CA GLY A 229 5.06 -22.55 -2.00
C GLY A 229 4.20 -22.36 -0.75
N THR A 230 4.59 -21.47 0.17
CA THR A 230 3.76 -21.09 1.32
C THR A 230 2.73 -20.03 0.93
N CYS A 231 1.87 -19.66 1.86
CA CYS A 231 0.95 -18.54 1.73
C CYS A 231 1.10 -17.58 2.90
N SER A 232 1.14 -16.30 2.63
CA SER A 232 0.85 -15.29 3.67
C SER A 232 -0.65 -15.16 3.82
N ILE A 233 -1.14 -15.16 5.06
CA ILE A 233 -2.55 -14.92 5.33
C ILE A 233 -2.80 -13.53 5.89
N VAL A 234 -3.95 -12.96 5.54
CA VAL A 234 -4.53 -11.78 6.19
C VAL A 234 -5.96 -12.14 6.60
N TRP A 235 -6.16 -12.36 7.89
CA TRP A 235 -7.45 -12.75 8.45
C TRP A 235 -8.02 -11.62 9.29
N SER A 236 -8.97 -10.88 8.74
CA SER A 236 -9.70 -9.82 9.45
C SER A 236 -10.75 -10.43 10.36
N LEU A 237 -10.69 -10.15 11.64
CA LEU A 237 -11.57 -10.71 12.67
C LEU A 237 -11.98 -9.64 13.68
N PRO A 238 -13.15 -9.76 14.35
CA PRO A 238 -13.46 -8.99 15.53
C PRO A 238 -12.32 -9.08 16.57
N GLN A 239 -12.04 -7.98 17.28
CA GLN A 239 -10.87 -7.90 18.16
C GLN A 239 -10.77 -9.05 19.17
N ALA A 240 -11.91 -9.43 19.78
CA ALA A 240 -11.95 -10.52 20.76
C ALA A 240 -11.56 -11.87 20.14
N GLU A 241 -12.09 -12.15 18.94
CA GLU A 241 -11.81 -13.38 18.21
C GLU A 241 -10.36 -13.43 17.73
N ALA A 242 -9.84 -12.33 17.18
CA ALA A 242 -8.44 -12.25 16.75
C ALA A 242 -7.46 -12.50 17.89
N ARG A 243 -7.72 -11.94 19.08
CA ARG A 243 -6.91 -12.20 20.28
C ARG A 243 -6.95 -13.66 20.69
N GLN A 244 -8.11 -14.29 20.59
CA GLN A 244 -8.27 -15.73 20.85
C GLN A 244 -7.46 -16.56 19.84
N ARG A 245 -7.53 -16.20 18.51
CA ARG A 245 -6.74 -16.88 17.47
C ARG A 245 -5.22 -16.70 17.67
N LEU A 246 -4.78 -15.57 18.20
CA LEU A 246 -3.37 -15.36 18.56
C LEU A 246 -2.92 -16.26 19.72
N ALA A 247 -3.82 -16.55 20.66
CA ALA A 247 -3.55 -17.40 21.82
C ALA A 247 -3.75 -18.90 21.55
N ASP A 248 -4.39 -19.28 20.44
CA ASP A 248 -4.60 -20.70 20.08
C ASP A 248 -3.26 -21.43 19.94
N GLU A 249 -3.20 -22.68 20.37
CA GLU A 249 -2.09 -23.57 20.05
C GLU A 249 -1.94 -23.72 18.53
N PRO A 250 -0.73 -23.94 18.00
CA PRO A 250 -0.49 -23.98 16.53
C PRO A 250 -1.40 -24.94 15.77
N ALA A 251 -1.66 -26.13 16.32
CA ALA A 251 -2.54 -27.12 15.72
C ALA A 251 -4.01 -26.66 15.67
N GLU A 252 -4.49 -26.04 16.73
CA GLU A 252 -5.84 -25.51 16.79
C GLU A 252 -6.03 -24.30 15.85
N PHE A 253 -5.05 -23.40 15.81
CA PHE A 253 -5.04 -22.31 14.84
C PHE A 253 -5.12 -22.84 13.40
N SER A 254 -4.27 -23.80 13.06
CA SER A 254 -4.24 -24.43 11.71
C SER A 254 -5.57 -25.09 11.37
N ARG A 255 -6.19 -25.80 12.30
CA ARG A 255 -7.50 -26.43 12.12
C ARG A 255 -8.59 -25.38 11.83
N ARG A 256 -8.63 -24.30 12.64
CA ARG A 256 -9.61 -23.21 12.47
C ARG A 256 -9.41 -22.43 11.19
N LEU A 257 -8.16 -22.16 10.82
CA LEU A 257 -7.82 -21.46 9.58
C LEU A 257 -8.21 -22.31 8.35
N THR A 258 -7.93 -23.61 8.40
CA THR A 258 -8.36 -24.57 7.34
C THR A 258 -9.88 -24.53 7.17
N ALA A 259 -10.63 -24.58 8.23
CA ALA A 259 -12.10 -24.45 8.18
C ALA A 259 -12.55 -23.07 7.66
N ALA A 260 -11.91 -22.00 8.09
CA ALA A 260 -12.22 -20.63 7.64
C ALA A 260 -11.90 -20.45 6.14
N SER A 261 -10.91 -21.14 5.59
CA SER A 261 -10.57 -21.11 4.16
C SER A 261 -11.43 -22.04 3.29
N ASP A 262 -12.39 -22.78 3.89
CA ASP A 262 -13.20 -23.79 3.20
C ASP A 262 -12.35 -24.95 2.64
N GLY A 263 -11.17 -25.17 3.21
CA GLY A 263 -10.23 -26.20 2.76
C GLY A 263 -9.77 -26.04 1.31
N VAL A 264 -9.83 -24.83 0.75
CA VAL A 264 -9.55 -24.55 -0.68
C VAL A 264 -8.15 -25.04 -1.11
N LEU A 265 -7.18 -25.00 -0.22
CA LEU A 265 -5.81 -25.49 -0.42
C LEU A 265 -5.48 -26.72 0.45
N GLY A 266 -6.50 -27.48 0.90
CA GLY A 266 -6.33 -28.58 1.85
C GLY A 266 -6.04 -28.05 3.25
N THR A 267 -5.33 -28.85 4.05
CA THR A 267 -4.87 -28.46 5.38
C THR A 267 -3.86 -27.31 5.29
N LEU A 268 -4.03 -26.31 6.15
CA LEU A 268 -3.11 -25.17 6.27
C LEU A 268 -2.31 -25.31 7.56
N SER A 269 -1.02 -25.51 7.48
CA SER A 269 -0.11 -25.64 8.62
C SER A 269 0.59 -24.31 8.92
N LEU A 270 0.50 -23.84 10.17
CA LEU A 270 1.20 -22.61 10.58
C LEU A 270 2.71 -22.77 10.46
N GLU A 271 3.38 -21.80 9.86
CA GLU A 271 4.83 -21.67 9.85
C GLU A 271 5.27 -20.40 10.60
N GLY A 272 6.03 -20.54 11.66
CA GLY A 272 6.58 -19.44 12.44
C GLY A 272 5.54 -18.72 13.31
N GLU A 273 5.67 -17.41 13.37
CA GLU A 273 4.91 -16.55 14.29
C GLU A 273 3.60 -16.03 13.66
N ARG A 274 2.76 -15.48 14.52
CA ARG A 274 1.53 -14.77 14.19
C ARG A 274 1.58 -13.37 14.79
N ALA A 275 1.02 -12.40 14.09
CA ALA A 275 0.82 -11.05 14.62
C ALA A 275 -0.58 -10.55 14.26
N ALA A 276 -1.06 -9.54 14.99
CA ALA A 276 -2.31 -8.88 14.65
C ALA A 276 -2.17 -7.36 14.74
N PHE A 277 -2.81 -6.68 13.79
CA PHE A 277 -2.76 -5.22 13.66
C PHE A 277 -4.19 -4.66 13.63
N PRO A 278 -4.46 -3.53 14.32
CA PRO A 278 -5.78 -2.92 14.30
C PRO A 278 -6.14 -2.42 12.90
N LEU A 279 -7.36 -2.73 12.48
CA LEU A 279 -7.92 -2.22 11.24
C LEU A 279 -8.62 -0.90 11.51
N ARG A 280 -8.12 0.14 10.85
CA ARG A 280 -8.65 1.49 10.95
C ARG A 280 -8.73 2.12 9.57
N ARG A 281 -9.73 2.96 9.39
CA ARG A 281 -9.79 3.92 8.28
C ARG A 281 -9.26 5.25 8.79
N LEU A 282 -8.45 5.90 7.98
CA LEU A 282 -7.96 7.24 8.24
C LEU A 282 -8.10 8.06 6.97
N LEU A 283 -8.67 9.25 7.08
CA LEU A 283 -8.74 10.20 5.97
C LEU A 283 -8.41 11.59 6.49
N ALA A 284 -7.37 12.20 5.93
CA ALA A 284 -7.07 13.61 6.15
C ALA A 284 -8.00 14.47 5.28
N PRO A 285 -8.73 15.44 5.87
CA PRO A 285 -9.61 16.34 5.10
C PRO A 285 -8.83 17.24 4.12
N ARG A 286 -7.57 17.52 4.41
CA ARG A 286 -6.63 18.25 3.57
C ARG A 286 -5.31 17.49 3.48
N TYR A 287 -4.74 17.41 2.28
CA TYR A 287 -3.43 16.79 2.07
C TYR A 287 -2.32 17.83 2.03
N ALA A 288 -2.65 19.10 1.78
CA ALA A 288 -1.67 20.14 1.59
C ALA A 288 -2.02 21.45 2.32
N ILE A 289 -0.98 22.08 2.85
CA ILE A 289 -0.92 23.49 3.24
C ILE A 289 0.30 24.12 2.56
N GLU A 290 0.51 25.41 2.73
CA GLU A 290 1.72 26.06 2.23
C GLU A 290 2.96 25.34 2.74
N ARG A 291 3.87 24.92 1.84
CA ARG A 291 5.15 24.26 2.13
C ARG A 291 5.08 22.88 2.80
N PHE A 292 3.88 22.27 2.84
CA PHE A 292 3.74 20.94 3.42
C PHE A 292 2.68 20.12 2.69
N VAL A 293 2.98 18.81 2.48
CA VAL A 293 2.06 17.87 1.81
C VAL A 293 2.17 16.47 2.41
N LEU A 294 1.04 15.73 2.43
CA LEU A 294 0.93 14.35 2.90
C LEU A 294 0.87 13.36 1.73
N VAL A 295 1.48 12.19 1.89
CA VAL A 295 1.40 11.05 0.97
C VAL A 295 1.18 9.73 1.71
N GLY A 296 0.52 8.77 1.06
CA GLY A 296 0.30 7.42 1.60
C GLY A 296 -0.47 7.41 2.91
N ASP A 297 -0.09 6.51 3.81
CA ASP A 297 -0.81 6.30 5.08
C ASP A 297 -0.85 7.55 5.98
N ALA A 298 0.04 8.51 5.78
CA ALA A 298 -0.03 9.80 6.48
C ALA A 298 -1.24 10.63 6.05
N ALA A 299 -1.72 10.47 4.83
CA ALA A 299 -2.90 11.12 4.26
C ALA A 299 -4.16 10.27 4.36
N HIS A 300 -4.06 8.98 4.11
CA HIS A 300 -5.19 8.05 4.06
C HIS A 300 -4.78 6.61 4.40
N VAL A 301 -5.59 5.92 5.16
CA VAL A 301 -5.53 4.48 5.37
C VAL A 301 -6.88 3.90 4.97
N VAL A 302 -6.86 2.92 4.11
CA VAL A 302 -8.07 2.22 3.64
C VAL A 302 -8.11 0.81 4.20
N HIS A 303 -9.29 0.19 4.21
CA HIS A 303 -9.42 -1.22 4.62
C HIS A 303 -8.52 -2.10 3.75
N PRO A 304 -7.67 -2.96 4.35
CA PRO A 304 -6.71 -3.77 3.61
C PRO A 304 -7.36 -4.97 2.90
N LEU A 305 -8.34 -4.72 2.04
CA LEU A 305 -8.86 -5.76 1.15
C LEU A 305 -7.73 -6.22 0.23
N ALA A 306 -7.28 -7.45 0.41
CA ALA A 306 -6.19 -8.08 -0.37
C ALA A 306 -4.84 -7.33 -0.33
N GLY A 307 -4.51 -6.64 0.77
CA GLY A 307 -3.18 -6.02 0.96
C GLY A 307 -2.89 -4.81 0.08
N GLN A 308 -3.91 -4.09 -0.41
CA GLN A 308 -3.75 -3.03 -1.42
C GLN A 308 -3.44 -1.63 -0.88
N GLY A 309 -3.37 -1.41 0.43
CA GLY A 309 -3.19 -0.05 1.01
C GLY A 309 -1.96 0.69 0.46
N VAL A 310 -0.83 0.03 0.35
CA VAL A 310 0.43 0.63 -0.14
C VAL A 310 0.35 1.09 -1.60
N ASN A 311 -0.51 0.47 -2.43
CA ASN A 311 -0.64 0.80 -3.86
C ASN A 311 -1.13 2.24 -4.07
N LEU A 312 -2.09 2.70 -3.26
CA LEU A 312 -2.53 4.10 -3.30
C LEU A 312 -1.39 5.05 -2.96
N GLY A 313 -0.57 4.70 -1.97
CA GLY A 313 0.60 5.47 -1.58
C GLY A 313 1.66 5.57 -2.68
N PHE A 314 1.89 4.51 -3.47
CA PHE A 314 2.80 4.57 -4.63
C PHE A 314 2.24 5.46 -5.73
N LEU A 315 0.93 5.45 -5.96
CA LEU A 315 0.29 6.38 -6.90
C LEU A 315 0.37 7.83 -6.39
N ASP A 316 0.28 8.05 -5.09
CA ASP A 316 0.50 9.38 -4.50
C ASP A 316 1.93 9.85 -4.73
N ALA A 317 2.92 9.00 -4.49
CA ALA A 317 4.34 9.31 -4.73
C ALA A 317 4.59 9.67 -6.19
N ALA A 318 4.04 8.90 -7.13
CA ALA A 318 4.16 9.17 -8.55
C ALA A 318 3.49 10.50 -8.95
N ALA A 319 2.26 10.75 -8.49
CA ALA A 319 1.52 11.97 -8.78
C ALA A 319 2.22 13.22 -8.22
N LEU A 320 2.70 13.16 -6.97
CA LEU A 320 3.44 14.27 -6.37
C LEU A 320 4.74 14.52 -7.11
N ALA A 321 5.48 13.48 -7.48
CA ALA A 321 6.71 13.60 -8.26
C ALA A 321 6.45 14.27 -9.62
N GLU A 322 5.37 13.93 -10.33
CA GLU A 322 4.99 14.57 -11.60
C GLU A 322 4.59 16.04 -11.44
N VAL A 323 3.82 16.36 -10.37
CA VAL A 323 3.42 17.74 -10.09
C VAL A 323 4.64 18.62 -9.76
N LEU A 324 5.56 18.11 -8.93
CA LEU A 324 6.78 18.84 -8.58
C LEU A 324 7.74 18.98 -9.75
N ALA A 325 7.83 17.98 -10.63
CA ALA A 325 8.63 18.05 -11.86
C ALA A 325 8.11 19.15 -12.79
N ARG A 326 6.79 19.24 -12.96
CA ARG A 326 6.14 20.29 -13.77
C ARG A 326 6.40 21.68 -13.17
N ALA A 327 6.13 21.86 -11.87
CA ALA A 327 6.38 23.13 -11.19
C ALA A 327 7.82 23.59 -11.35
N ARG A 328 8.78 22.66 -11.25
CA ARG A 328 10.19 22.94 -11.44
C ARG A 328 10.53 23.36 -12.87
N ALA A 329 9.96 22.69 -13.88
CA ALA A 329 10.15 23.03 -15.27
C ALA A 329 9.59 24.43 -15.62
N GLU A 330 8.53 24.83 -14.94
CA GLU A 330 7.86 26.14 -15.08
C GLU A 330 8.49 27.22 -14.17
N GLY A 331 9.54 26.90 -13.40
CA GLY A 331 10.19 27.84 -12.47
C GLY A 331 9.34 28.21 -11.26
N GLU A 332 8.33 27.40 -10.92
CA GLU A 332 7.44 27.61 -9.79
C GLU A 332 8.04 27.13 -8.48
N ASP A 333 7.63 27.75 -7.37
CA ASP A 333 8.02 27.28 -6.03
C ASP A 333 7.31 25.95 -5.70
N PRO A 334 8.07 24.83 -5.48
CA PRO A 334 7.48 23.53 -5.17
C PRO A 334 6.69 23.55 -3.85
N GLY A 335 6.97 24.48 -2.95
CA GLY A 335 6.25 24.66 -1.68
C GLY A 335 4.98 25.49 -1.80
N ALA A 336 4.73 26.14 -2.93
CA ALA A 336 3.55 26.99 -3.12
C ALA A 336 2.25 26.18 -3.03
N LEU A 337 1.29 26.64 -2.24
CA LEU A 337 0.03 25.93 -2.02
C LEU A 337 -0.73 25.63 -3.33
N ARG A 338 -0.66 26.51 -4.34
CA ARG A 338 -1.30 26.27 -5.64
C ARG A 338 -0.75 25.03 -6.34
N VAL A 339 0.55 24.78 -6.25
CA VAL A 339 1.24 23.60 -6.78
C VAL A 339 0.78 22.36 -6.01
N LEU A 340 0.83 22.40 -4.68
CA LEU A 340 0.46 21.29 -3.82
C LEU A 340 -1.03 20.92 -3.92
N ARG A 341 -1.90 21.93 -4.13
CA ARG A 341 -3.33 21.68 -4.38
C ARG A 341 -3.61 20.99 -5.71
N ALA A 342 -2.73 21.09 -6.70
CA ALA A 342 -2.88 20.30 -7.94
C ALA A 342 -2.75 18.80 -7.63
N TYR A 343 -1.75 18.42 -6.84
CA TYR A 343 -1.61 17.05 -6.32
C TYR A 343 -2.80 16.64 -5.45
N GLU A 344 -3.21 17.47 -4.48
CA GLU A 344 -4.33 17.16 -3.58
C GLU A 344 -5.62 16.90 -4.36
N ARG A 345 -5.99 17.74 -5.32
CA ARG A 345 -7.18 17.56 -6.16
C ARG A 345 -7.11 16.27 -6.97
N TRP A 346 -5.93 15.96 -7.51
CA TRP A 346 -5.74 14.77 -8.31
C TRP A 346 -5.94 13.50 -7.47
N ARG A 347 -5.26 13.40 -6.34
CA ARG A 347 -5.21 12.15 -5.58
C ARG A 347 -6.35 11.96 -4.59
N LYS A 348 -6.81 13.05 -3.95
CA LYS A 348 -7.80 12.95 -2.88
C LYS A 348 -9.14 12.38 -3.36
N GLY A 349 -9.63 12.83 -4.51
CA GLY A 349 -10.88 12.31 -5.08
C GLY A 349 -10.79 10.82 -5.40
N ASP A 350 -9.69 10.38 -6.02
CA ASP A 350 -9.46 8.97 -6.35
C ASP A 350 -9.30 8.09 -5.11
N ASN A 351 -8.54 8.56 -4.10
CA ASN A 351 -8.35 7.86 -2.83
C ASN A 351 -9.67 7.72 -2.05
N GLN A 352 -10.50 8.78 -2.01
CA GLN A 352 -11.81 8.73 -1.36
C GLN A 352 -12.76 7.78 -2.05
N LEU A 353 -12.83 7.82 -3.38
CA LEU A 353 -13.67 6.92 -4.17
C LEU A 353 -13.23 5.46 -3.98
N THR A 354 -11.92 5.19 -4.03
CA THR A 354 -11.38 3.85 -3.81
C THR A 354 -11.67 3.35 -2.39
N SER A 355 -11.48 4.21 -1.37
CA SER A 355 -11.82 3.88 0.02
C SER A 355 -13.31 3.55 0.17
N ALA A 356 -14.20 4.40 -0.37
CA ALA A 356 -15.64 4.17 -0.30
C ALA A 356 -16.07 2.89 -1.03
N ALA A 357 -15.47 2.60 -2.18
CA ALA A 357 -15.73 1.37 -2.93
C ALA A 357 -15.29 0.12 -2.14
N MET A 358 -14.09 0.14 -1.54
CA MET A 358 -13.60 -0.96 -0.69
C MET A 358 -14.47 -1.17 0.54
N ASP A 359 -14.85 -0.09 1.23
CA ASP A 359 -15.77 -0.16 2.38
C ASP A 359 -17.14 -0.71 1.97
N GLY A 360 -17.66 -0.28 0.82
CA GLY A 360 -18.92 -0.77 0.26
C GLY A 360 -18.87 -2.27 -0.06
N ILE A 361 -17.82 -2.72 -0.73
CA ILE A 361 -17.59 -4.14 -1.05
C ILE A 361 -17.47 -4.95 0.24
N ASN A 362 -16.64 -4.49 1.18
CA ASN A 362 -16.45 -5.19 2.45
C ASN A 362 -17.77 -5.31 3.22
N ARG A 363 -18.53 -4.22 3.38
CA ARG A 363 -19.83 -4.23 4.07
C ARG A 363 -20.82 -5.13 3.33
N PHE A 364 -20.95 -5.01 2.01
CA PHE A 364 -21.91 -5.77 1.21
C PHE A 364 -21.62 -7.28 1.26
N LEU A 365 -20.36 -7.69 1.14
CA LEU A 365 -19.97 -9.10 1.10
C LEU A 365 -19.83 -9.74 2.49
N SER A 366 -19.61 -8.92 3.55
CA SER A 366 -19.55 -9.39 4.94
C SER A 366 -20.92 -9.51 5.62
N PHE A 367 -22.04 -9.10 4.97
CA PHE A 367 -23.39 -9.39 5.46
C PHE A 367 -23.74 -10.87 5.29
N GLY A 368 -23.10 -11.71 6.06
CA GLY A 368 -22.89 -13.15 5.87
C GLY A 368 -24.00 -14.12 6.18
N ARG A 369 -25.28 -13.76 6.43
CA ARG A 369 -26.35 -14.76 6.59
C ARG A 369 -27.70 -14.28 6.07
N GLY A 370 -28.43 -15.18 5.39
CA GLY A 370 -29.82 -14.97 4.97
C GLY A 370 -30.00 -14.40 3.55
N ARG A 371 -31.04 -13.57 3.35
CA ARG A 371 -31.42 -13.04 2.01
C ARG A 371 -30.35 -12.16 1.38
N VAL A 372 -29.56 -11.44 2.19
CA VAL A 372 -28.50 -10.54 1.71
C VAL A 372 -27.32 -11.33 1.15
N SER A 373 -26.94 -12.47 1.76
CA SER A 373 -25.89 -13.35 1.22
C SER A 373 -26.26 -13.89 -0.17
N ARG A 374 -27.50 -14.29 -0.38
CA ARG A 374 -28.01 -14.75 -1.69
C ARG A 374 -28.00 -13.63 -2.73
N LEU A 375 -28.29 -12.39 -2.32
CA LEU A 375 -28.24 -11.22 -3.21
C LEU A 375 -26.78 -10.90 -3.58
N ALA A 376 -25.86 -10.98 -2.62
CA ALA A 376 -24.43 -10.80 -2.85
C ALA A 376 -23.87 -11.86 -3.82
N GLN A 377 -24.22 -13.13 -3.62
CA GLN A 377 -23.86 -14.22 -4.55
C GLN A 377 -24.39 -13.99 -5.97
N ARG A 378 -25.66 -13.53 -6.11
CA ARG A 378 -26.22 -13.19 -7.42
C ARG A 378 -25.50 -12.00 -8.06
N GLY A 379 -25.16 -10.98 -7.27
CA GLY A 379 -24.39 -9.82 -7.74
C GLY A 379 -23.01 -10.20 -8.22
N LEU A 380 -22.27 -11.02 -7.46
CA LEU A 380 -20.95 -11.54 -7.87
C LEU A 380 -21.08 -12.41 -9.14
N GLY A 381 -22.06 -13.29 -9.22
CA GLY A 381 -22.29 -14.11 -10.41
C GLY A 381 -22.65 -13.30 -11.65
N TRP A 382 -23.40 -12.18 -11.49
CA TRP A 382 -23.66 -11.25 -12.58
C TRP A 382 -22.39 -10.54 -13.05
N VAL A 383 -21.52 -10.09 -12.11
CA VAL A 383 -20.23 -9.48 -12.44
C VAL A 383 -19.31 -10.48 -13.13
N ASP A 384 -19.23 -11.73 -12.63
CA ASP A 384 -18.40 -12.78 -13.24
C ASP A 384 -18.88 -13.13 -14.66
N GLY A 385 -20.18 -13.16 -14.89
CA GLY A 385 -20.80 -13.36 -16.21
C GLY A 385 -20.70 -12.16 -17.16
N SER A 386 -20.34 -10.97 -16.67
CA SER A 386 -20.22 -9.74 -17.47
C SER A 386 -18.75 -9.41 -17.71
N ALA A 387 -18.24 -9.76 -18.90
CA ALA A 387 -16.84 -9.48 -19.27
C ALA A 387 -16.48 -7.98 -19.10
N ILE A 388 -17.40 -7.06 -19.37
CA ILE A 388 -17.17 -5.62 -19.22
C ILE A 388 -17.06 -5.22 -17.75
N ALA A 389 -18.01 -5.64 -16.89
CA ALA A 389 -18.00 -5.30 -15.47
C ALA A 389 -16.79 -5.91 -14.77
N LYS A 390 -16.47 -7.17 -15.09
CA LYS A 390 -15.30 -7.88 -14.58
C LYS A 390 -14.02 -7.17 -14.97
N ARG A 391 -13.84 -6.84 -16.25
CA ARG A 391 -12.68 -6.11 -16.75
C ARG A 391 -12.48 -4.77 -16.06
N LEU A 392 -13.54 -3.97 -15.91
CA LEU A 392 -13.47 -2.68 -15.20
C LEU A 392 -13.03 -2.83 -13.74
N LEU A 393 -13.51 -3.85 -13.05
CA LEU A 393 -13.10 -4.14 -11.67
C LEU A 393 -11.63 -4.56 -11.59
N ILE A 394 -11.18 -5.44 -12.50
CA ILE A 394 -9.78 -5.87 -12.54
C ILE A 394 -8.86 -4.69 -12.85
N GLU A 395 -9.16 -3.92 -13.91
CA GLU A 395 -8.37 -2.75 -14.28
C GLU A 395 -8.29 -1.74 -13.13
N ARG A 396 -9.38 -1.56 -12.37
CA ARG A 396 -9.38 -0.69 -11.19
C ARG A 396 -8.53 -1.26 -10.06
N ALA A 397 -8.63 -2.56 -9.77
CA ALA A 397 -7.84 -3.23 -8.75
C ALA A 397 -6.34 -3.23 -9.07
N MET A 398 -5.98 -3.34 -10.35
CA MET A 398 -4.60 -3.29 -10.84
C MET A 398 -4.06 -1.86 -10.96
N GLY A 399 -4.86 -0.83 -10.69
CA GLY A 399 -4.49 0.58 -10.85
C GLY A 399 -4.29 0.99 -12.32
N LEU A 400 -4.91 0.27 -13.27
CA LEU A 400 -4.79 0.51 -14.71
C LEU A 400 -5.86 1.46 -15.26
N SER A 401 -6.89 1.75 -14.48
CA SER A 401 -8.00 2.63 -14.86
C SER A 401 -8.05 3.88 -13.96
N GLY A 402 -8.67 4.96 -14.48
CA GLY A 402 -8.78 6.25 -13.81
C GLY A 402 -7.68 7.23 -14.22
N ASP A 403 -7.57 8.35 -13.50
CA ASP A 403 -6.55 9.38 -13.74
C ASP A 403 -5.21 8.98 -13.10
N THR A 404 -4.61 7.93 -13.69
CA THR A 404 -3.38 7.30 -13.19
C THR A 404 -2.17 8.15 -13.58
N PRO A 405 -1.19 8.38 -12.67
CA PRO A 405 0.07 9.04 -12.99
C PRO A 405 0.80 8.39 -14.17
N THR A 406 1.49 9.19 -14.98
CA THR A 406 2.22 8.72 -16.18
C THR A 406 3.25 7.65 -15.82
N LEU A 407 3.93 7.83 -14.68
CA LEU A 407 4.92 6.88 -14.16
C LEU A 407 4.32 5.50 -13.80
N ALA A 408 3.00 5.42 -13.60
CA ALA A 408 2.28 4.18 -13.30
C ALA A 408 1.65 3.53 -14.54
N ARG A 409 1.62 4.22 -15.69
CA ARG A 409 1.02 3.74 -16.94
C ARG A 409 1.90 2.71 -17.65
N ARG A 410 1.29 1.86 -18.46
CA ARG A 410 2.01 1.02 -19.43
C ARG A 410 2.73 1.92 -20.44
N ARG A 411 4.03 1.72 -20.62
CA ARG A 411 4.72 2.39 -21.73
C ARG A 411 4.14 1.84 -23.03
N ALA A 412 3.76 2.74 -23.94
CA ALA A 412 3.49 2.34 -25.32
C ALA A 412 4.80 1.77 -25.87
N GLY A 413 4.78 0.50 -26.27
CA GLY A 413 5.91 -0.17 -26.90
C GLY A 413 6.17 0.42 -28.27
#